data_0d05141f4011871fddf4373ec2a92be6
#
_entry.id   0d05141f4011871fddf4373ec2a92be6
#
_cell.length_a   1.000
_cell.length_b   1.000
_cell.length_c   1.000
_cell.angle_alpha   90.00
_cell.angle_beta   90.00
_cell.angle_gamma   90.00
#
_symmetry.space_group_name_H-M   'P 1'
#
loop_
_entity.id
_entity.type
_entity.pdbx_description
1 polymer ?
#
loop_
_entity_poly.entity_id
_entity_poly.type
_entity_poly.pdbx_seq_one_letter_code
_entity_poly.pdbx_strand_id
1 'polypeptide(L)'
;MDFLKEIDAYYEKERGVIASLDKEEINKALNCLLKHYENGDTVYVLGNGGSSATANHMVCDYNKGISMDLKKPFNVVSLSDNVPILMAIGNDVGFEDVFYLQLKNKLKPTDCIIAISGSGNSHNIIKAVQYAKEIGSDIIGLTGYAGGKLKDYANIHVHAPVDDMQITEDIHMSFVHVSMQILWRYLMAKEGKDAIYKINQ
;
A
#
# COMPACT_ATOMS: atom_id res chain seq x y z
N MET A 1 -5.56 -36.97 -7.45
CA MET A 1 -5.93 -35.76 -8.23
C MET A 1 -4.65 -35.13 -8.71
N ASP A 2 -4.65 -34.54 -9.88
CA ASP A 2 -3.52 -33.82 -10.44
C ASP A 2 -4.01 -32.39 -10.73
N PHE A 3 -3.35 -31.39 -10.15
CA PHE A 3 -3.69 -29.98 -10.28
C PHE A 3 -2.62 -29.16 -11.03
N LEU A 4 -1.69 -29.81 -11.72
CA LEU A 4 -0.58 -29.14 -12.40
C LEU A 4 -1.07 -28.11 -13.43
N LYS A 5 -2.11 -28.44 -14.19
CA LYS A 5 -2.71 -27.53 -15.18
C LYS A 5 -3.28 -26.25 -14.56
N GLU A 6 -3.98 -26.38 -13.45
CA GLU A 6 -4.60 -25.28 -12.72
C GLU A 6 -3.53 -24.39 -12.09
N ILE A 7 -2.46 -24.99 -11.56
CA ILE A 7 -1.30 -24.29 -11.01
C ILE A 7 -0.61 -23.48 -12.11
N ASP A 8 -0.33 -24.10 -13.26
CA ASP A 8 0.31 -23.42 -14.40
C ASP A 8 -0.57 -22.26 -14.91
N ALA A 9 -1.88 -22.48 -15.03
CA ALA A 9 -2.82 -21.47 -15.50
C ALA A 9 -2.87 -20.24 -14.57
N TYR A 10 -2.81 -20.44 -13.25
CA TYR A 10 -2.75 -19.36 -12.26
C TYR A 10 -1.49 -18.48 -12.45
N TYR A 11 -0.32 -19.10 -12.47
CA TYR A 11 0.95 -18.38 -12.63
C TYR A 11 1.12 -17.75 -14.02
N GLU A 12 0.60 -18.35 -15.08
CA GLU A 12 0.57 -17.71 -16.40
C GLU A 12 -0.28 -16.45 -16.41
N LYS A 13 -1.46 -16.50 -15.77
CA LYS A 13 -2.34 -15.33 -15.64
C LYS A 13 -1.66 -14.22 -14.83
N GLU A 14 -1.06 -14.55 -13.69
CA GLU A 14 -0.31 -13.60 -12.85
C GLU A 14 0.84 -12.95 -13.64
N ARG A 15 1.63 -13.76 -14.37
CA ARG A 15 2.74 -13.28 -15.21
C ARG A 15 2.26 -12.31 -16.29
N GLY A 16 1.12 -12.60 -16.90
CA GLY A 16 0.47 -11.69 -17.86
C GLY A 16 0.11 -10.34 -17.26
N VAL A 17 -0.44 -10.35 -16.02
CA VAL A 17 -0.77 -9.11 -15.30
C VAL A 17 0.50 -8.33 -14.95
N ILE A 18 1.54 -8.98 -14.43
CA ILE A 18 2.83 -8.33 -14.12
C ILE A 18 3.43 -7.66 -15.37
N ALA A 19 3.35 -8.31 -16.53
CA ALA A 19 3.86 -7.76 -17.79
C ALA A 19 3.09 -6.51 -18.26
N SER A 20 1.81 -6.38 -17.88
CA SER A 20 0.92 -5.28 -18.26
C SER A 20 0.89 -4.11 -17.28
N LEU A 21 1.59 -4.21 -16.14
CA LEU A 21 1.62 -3.14 -15.14
C LEU A 21 2.20 -1.84 -15.68
N ASP A 22 1.58 -0.72 -15.37
CA ASP A 22 2.11 0.61 -15.65
C ASP A 22 3.30 0.93 -14.74
N LYS A 23 4.50 0.76 -15.29
CA LYS A 23 5.75 1.00 -14.56
C LYS A 23 5.99 2.47 -14.25
N GLU A 24 5.41 3.38 -15.04
CA GLU A 24 5.51 4.82 -14.78
C GLU A 24 4.68 5.22 -13.56
N GLU A 25 3.48 4.65 -13.37
CA GLU A 25 2.70 4.86 -12.15
C GLU A 25 3.39 4.25 -10.92
N ILE A 26 4.01 3.08 -11.06
CA ILE A 26 4.84 2.50 -9.98
C ILE A 26 6.03 3.42 -9.66
N ASN A 27 6.71 3.94 -10.67
CA ASN A 27 7.82 4.87 -10.48
C ASN A 27 7.39 6.18 -9.79
N LYS A 28 6.22 6.73 -10.15
CA LYS A 28 5.64 7.87 -9.44
C LYS A 28 5.36 7.56 -7.97
N ALA A 29 4.83 6.37 -7.67
CA ALA A 29 4.59 5.93 -6.29
C ALA A 29 5.89 5.84 -5.49
N LEU A 30 6.95 5.27 -6.06
CA LEU A 30 8.27 5.21 -5.42
C LEU A 30 8.83 6.61 -5.10
N ASN A 31 8.75 7.54 -6.05
CA ASN A 31 9.21 8.91 -5.85
C ASN A 31 8.37 9.66 -4.80
N CYS A 32 7.06 9.40 -4.76
CA CYS A 32 6.18 9.93 -3.72
C CYS A 32 6.60 9.42 -2.33
N LEU A 33 6.80 8.12 -2.17
CA LEU A 33 7.26 7.52 -0.91
C LEU A 33 8.63 8.04 -0.49
N LEU A 34 9.55 8.21 -1.44
CA LEU A 34 10.87 8.79 -1.19
C LEU A 34 10.78 10.23 -0.70
N LYS A 35 9.95 11.05 -1.32
CA LYS A 35 9.66 12.44 -0.91
C LYS A 35 9.20 12.50 0.55
N HIS A 36 8.21 11.67 0.93
CA HIS A 36 7.68 11.65 2.29
C HIS A 36 8.70 11.12 3.30
N TYR A 37 9.53 10.14 2.91
CA TYR A 37 10.67 9.72 3.73
C TYR A 37 11.65 10.87 3.97
N GLU A 38 12.06 11.59 2.93
CA GLU A 38 13.01 12.69 3.03
C GLU A 38 12.47 13.83 3.90
N ASN A 39 11.19 14.15 3.81
CA ASN A 39 10.53 15.16 4.63
C ASN A 39 10.32 14.70 6.08
N GLY A 40 10.17 13.40 6.35
CA GLY A 40 9.78 12.84 7.64
C GLY A 40 8.28 12.87 7.89
N ASP A 41 7.53 12.87 6.82
CA ASP A 41 6.07 12.83 6.85
C ASP A 41 5.57 11.43 7.26
N THR A 42 4.29 11.32 7.62
CA THR A 42 3.65 10.04 7.90
C THR A 42 3.01 9.47 6.62
N VAL A 43 3.24 8.19 6.38
CA VAL A 43 2.53 7.41 5.35
C VAL A 43 1.51 6.50 6.03
N TYR A 44 0.23 6.83 5.90
CA TYR A 44 -0.87 5.98 6.41
C TYR A 44 -1.25 4.93 5.37
N VAL A 45 -1.38 3.68 5.79
CA VAL A 45 -1.79 2.57 4.90
C VAL A 45 -3.10 1.98 5.41
N LEU A 46 -4.04 1.73 4.51
CA LEU A 46 -5.37 1.22 4.87
C LEU A 46 -5.89 0.22 3.82
N GLY A 47 -6.61 -0.78 4.29
CA GLY A 47 -7.22 -1.83 3.48
C GLY A 47 -8.15 -2.72 4.30
N ASN A 48 -9.01 -3.47 3.65
CA ASN A 48 -9.89 -4.47 4.28
C ASN A 48 -9.40 -5.89 3.98
N GLY A 49 -9.68 -6.87 4.83
CA GLY A 49 -9.40 -8.28 4.57
C GLY A 49 -7.95 -8.56 4.17
N GLY A 50 -7.72 -9.17 3.00
CA GLY A 50 -6.38 -9.40 2.45
C GLY A 50 -5.60 -8.11 2.24
N SER A 51 -6.26 -7.05 1.79
CA SER A 51 -5.64 -5.71 1.68
C SER A 51 -5.21 -5.13 3.03
N SER A 52 -5.87 -5.49 4.15
CA SER A 52 -5.40 -5.12 5.49
C SER A 52 -4.14 -5.87 5.88
N ALA A 53 -4.04 -7.15 5.48
CA ALA A 53 -2.83 -7.93 5.69
C ALA A 53 -1.65 -7.32 4.90
N THR A 54 -1.87 -6.92 3.65
CA THR A 54 -0.88 -6.19 2.83
C THR A 54 -0.47 -4.86 3.48
N ALA A 55 -1.42 -4.08 4.03
CA ALA A 55 -1.13 -2.84 4.74
C ALA A 55 -0.23 -3.08 5.97
N ASN A 56 -0.54 -4.08 6.79
CA ASN A 56 0.24 -4.43 7.97
C ASN A 56 1.63 -4.98 7.60
N HIS A 57 1.72 -5.77 6.52
CA HIS A 57 2.99 -6.25 6.00
C HIS A 57 3.89 -5.08 5.55
N MET A 58 3.33 -4.10 4.85
CA MET A 58 4.07 -2.90 4.45
C MET A 58 4.65 -2.14 5.65
N VAL A 59 3.90 -2.01 6.74
CA VAL A 59 4.41 -1.40 7.99
C VAL A 59 5.64 -2.15 8.50
N CYS A 60 5.60 -3.49 8.52
CA CYS A 60 6.73 -4.31 8.93
C CYS A 60 7.95 -4.08 8.01
N ASP A 61 7.74 -4.14 6.70
CA ASP A 61 8.80 -4.00 5.71
C ASP A 61 9.47 -2.62 5.76
N TYR A 62 8.67 -1.56 5.92
CA TYR A 62 9.20 -0.20 5.90
C TYR A 62 9.78 0.22 7.25
N ASN A 63 9.06 0.00 8.36
CA ASN A 63 9.51 0.47 9.67
C ASN A 63 10.62 -0.40 10.27
N LYS A 64 10.68 -1.69 9.92
CA LYS A 64 11.75 -2.61 10.34
C LYS A 64 12.71 -2.95 9.19
N GLY A 65 12.17 -3.43 8.05
CA GLY A 65 12.98 -3.96 6.97
C GLY A 65 13.94 -2.92 6.38
N ILE A 66 13.42 -1.79 5.90
CA ILE A 66 14.25 -0.70 5.36
C ILE A 66 14.93 0.07 6.50
N SER A 67 14.16 0.46 7.52
CA SER A 67 14.58 1.46 8.50
C SER A 67 15.69 0.99 9.43
N MET A 68 15.84 -0.33 9.62
CA MET A 68 16.87 -0.90 10.49
C MET A 68 18.30 -0.52 10.07
N ASP A 69 18.52 -0.38 8.77
CA ASP A 69 19.84 -0.10 8.21
C ASP A 69 20.07 1.38 7.90
N LEU A 70 19.04 2.22 7.97
CA LEU A 70 19.09 3.64 7.65
C LEU A 70 19.28 4.52 8.89
N LYS A 71 19.88 5.70 8.68
CA LYS A 71 20.04 6.72 9.74
C LYS A 71 18.70 7.29 10.19
N LYS A 72 17.73 7.39 9.27
CA LYS A 72 16.39 7.92 9.51
C LYS A 72 15.37 6.80 9.20
N PRO A 73 14.44 6.51 10.11
CA PRO A 73 13.41 5.51 9.84
C PRO A 73 12.31 6.07 8.92
N PHE A 74 11.64 5.18 8.18
CA PHE A 74 10.32 5.47 7.64
C PHE A 74 9.30 5.62 8.78
N ASN A 75 8.25 6.39 8.54
CA ASN A 75 7.12 6.52 9.45
C ASN A 75 5.85 6.03 8.74
N VAL A 76 5.67 4.71 8.66
CA VAL A 76 4.50 4.08 8.04
C VAL A 76 3.55 3.59 9.13
N VAL A 77 2.27 3.94 9.05
CA VAL A 77 1.24 3.62 10.05
C VAL A 77 0.09 2.90 9.37
N SER A 78 -0.22 1.67 9.81
CA SER A 78 -1.43 0.98 9.37
C SER A 78 -2.64 1.45 10.16
N LEU A 79 -3.73 1.73 9.46
CA LEU A 79 -5.04 1.98 10.08
C LEU A 79 -5.84 0.67 10.27
N SER A 80 -5.24 -0.46 9.87
CA SER A 80 -5.87 -1.79 9.93
C SER A 80 -5.28 -2.68 11.04
N ASP A 81 -4.35 -2.19 11.85
CA ASP A 81 -3.64 -3.00 12.85
C ASP A 81 -4.27 -2.98 14.25
N ASN A 82 -4.95 -1.89 14.61
CA ASN A 82 -5.56 -1.74 15.93
C ASN A 82 -6.99 -2.30 15.93
N VAL A 83 -7.13 -3.59 16.19
CA VAL A 83 -8.43 -4.28 16.21
C VAL A 83 -9.42 -3.64 17.19
N PRO A 84 -9.08 -3.27 18.45
CA PRO A 84 -9.99 -2.58 19.35
C PRO A 84 -10.58 -1.29 18.76
N ILE A 85 -9.78 -0.45 18.11
CA ILE A 85 -10.28 0.78 17.46
C ILE A 85 -11.24 0.44 16.32
N LEU A 86 -10.89 -0.50 15.46
CA LEU A 86 -11.75 -0.92 14.35
C LEU A 86 -13.09 -1.45 14.85
N MET A 87 -13.08 -2.29 15.89
CA MET A 87 -14.30 -2.84 16.47
C MET A 87 -15.14 -1.78 17.17
N ALA A 88 -14.53 -0.87 17.92
CA ALA A 88 -15.25 0.20 18.60
C ALA A 88 -15.93 1.15 17.61
N ILE A 89 -15.20 1.63 16.61
CA ILE A 89 -15.78 2.50 15.57
C ILE A 89 -16.87 1.75 14.79
N GLY A 90 -16.60 0.50 14.40
CA GLY A 90 -17.58 -0.32 13.66
C GLY A 90 -18.87 -0.56 14.42
N ASN A 91 -18.79 -0.75 15.77
CA ASN A 91 -19.96 -0.96 16.64
C ASN A 91 -20.72 0.33 16.97
N ASP A 92 -19.99 1.40 17.29
CA ASP A 92 -20.58 2.60 17.88
C ASP A 92 -21.00 3.64 16.82
N VAL A 93 -20.36 3.63 15.65
CA VAL A 93 -20.58 4.62 14.58
C VAL A 93 -20.98 3.95 13.26
N GLY A 94 -20.14 3.06 12.75
CA GLY A 94 -20.36 2.33 11.52
C GLY A 94 -19.05 1.90 10.85
N PHE A 95 -19.10 0.79 10.11
CA PHE A 95 -17.89 0.24 9.45
C PHE A 95 -17.33 1.19 8.38
N GLU A 96 -18.14 2.05 7.81
CA GLU A 96 -17.72 3.06 6.84
C GLU A 96 -16.81 4.14 7.43
N ASP A 97 -16.80 4.30 8.76
CA ASP A 97 -16.03 5.31 9.47
C ASP A 97 -14.70 4.80 10.04
N VAL A 98 -14.44 3.50 9.95
CA VAL A 98 -13.29 2.88 10.65
C VAL A 98 -11.93 3.47 10.28
N PHE A 99 -11.73 3.94 9.06
CA PHE A 99 -10.50 4.59 8.63
C PHE A 99 -10.58 6.12 8.72
N TYR A 100 -11.72 6.70 8.33
CA TYR A 100 -11.93 8.15 8.39
C TYR A 100 -11.71 8.70 9.80
N LEU A 101 -12.31 8.09 10.83
CA LEU A 101 -12.18 8.57 12.21
C LEU A 101 -10.75 8.44 12.76
N GLN A 102 -9.97 7.49 12.29
CA GLN A 102 -8.57 7.37 12.66
C GLN A 102 -7.69 8.46 12.01
N LEU A 103 -8.07 8.95 10.83
CA LEU A 103 -7.39 10.05 10.11
C LEU A 103 -7.83 11.43 10.60
N LYS A 104 -9.08 11.54 11.04
CA LYS A 104 -9.68 12.81 11.44
C LYS A 104 -8.83 13.52 12.50
N ASN A 105 -8.47 14.78 12.22
CA ASN A 105 -7.62 15.63 13.06
C ASN A 105 -6.17 15.13 13.28
N LYS A 106 -5.72 14.10 12.53
CA LYS A 106 -4.34 13.60 12.56
C LYS A 106 -3.65 13.78 11.23
N LEU A 107 -4.35 13.48 10.13
CA LEU A 107 -3.82 13.60 8.78
C LEU A 107 -3.48 15.06 8.47
N LYS A 108 -2.31 15.30 7.91
CA LYS A 108 -1.80 16.62 7.50
C LYS A 108 -1.71 16.71 5.99
N PRO A 109 -1.74 17.91 5.39
CA PRO A 109 -1.53 18.09 3.95
C PRO A 109 -0.18 17.56 3.46
N THR A 110 0.82 17.47 4.35
CA THR A 110 2.16 16.96 4.05
C THR A 110 2.26 15.43 4.12
N ASP A 111 1.26 14.74 4.68
CA ASP A 111 1.26 13.30 4.81
C ASP A 111 0.82 12.61 3.50
N CYS A 112 1.01 11.30 3.45
CA CYS A 112 0.55 10.46 2.35
C CYS A 112 -0.40 9.38 2.87
N ILE A 113 -1.40 9.00 2.08
CA ILE A 113 -2.15 7.78 2.31
C ILE A 113 -1.94 6.77 1.17
N ILE A 114 -1.83 5.49 1.52
CA ILE A 114 -1.87 4.37 0.60
C ILE A 114 -3.18 3.62 0.84
N ALA A 115 -4.10 3.73 -0.09
CA ALA A 115 -5.40 3.10 -0.02
C ALA A 115 -5.42 1.81 -0.86
N ILE A 116 -5.63 0.66 -0.23
CA ILE A 116 -5.61 -0.64 -0.89
C ILE A 116 -7.03 -1.19 -0.96
N SER A 117 -7.56 -1.35 -2.18
CA SER A 117 -8.89 -1.88 -2.42
C SER A 117 -8.97 -2.57 -3.78
N GLY A 118 -9.03 -3.90 -3.82
CA GLY A 118 -9.12 -4.66 -5.06
C GLY A 118 -10.25 -4.15 -5.96
N SER A 119 -11.46 -3.96 -5.44
CA SER A 119 -12.60 -3.42 -6.20
C SER A 119 -12.52 -1.91 -6.46
N GLY A 120 -11.71 -1.17 -5.68
CA GLY A 120 -11.68 0.28 -5.68
C GLY A 120 -12.96 0.98 -5.22
N ASN A 121 -13.91 0.24 -4.59
CA ASN A 121 -15.24 0.75 -4.25
C ASN A 121 -15.65 0.56 -2.78
N SER A 122 -14.78 0.04 -1.92
CA SER A 122 -15.09 -0.15 -0.49
C SER A 122 -15.43 1.19 0.17
N HIS A 123 -16.63 1.31 0.75
CA HIS A 123 -17.15 2.59 1.25
C HIS A 123 -16.24 3.25 2.30
N ASN A 124 -15.71 2.48 3.24
CA ASN A 124 -14.78 2.98 4.25
C ASN A 124 -13.45 3.49 3.66
N ILE A 125 -12.94 2.84 2.61
CA ILE A 125 -11.76 3.29 1.86
C ILE A 125 -12.06 4.60 1.13
N ILE A 126 -13.19 4.66 0.40
CA ILE A 126 -13.59 5.87 -0.34
C ILE A 126 -13.80 7.05 0.60
N LYS A 127 -14.46 6.86 1.74
CA LYS A 127 -14.66 7.93 2.75
C LYS A 127 -13.33 8.48 3.27
N ALA A 128 -12.37 7.61 3.55
CA ALA A 128 -11.03 8.00 4.00
C ALA A 128 -10.26 8.78 2.93
N VAL A 129 -10.29 8.35 1.67
CA VAL A 129 -9.58 9.05 0.58
C VAL A 129 -10.27 10.37 0.20
N GLN A 130 -11.58 10.48 0.33
CA GLN A 130 -12.30 11.76 0.17
C GLN A 130 -11.79 12.79 1.18
N TYR A 131 -11.72 12.39 2.44
CA TYR A 131 -11.16 13.25 3.50
C TYR A 131 -9.69 13.62 3.23
N ALA A 132 -8.86 12.66 2.81
CA ALA A 132 -7.46 12.94 2.47
C ALA A 132 -7.33 13.94 1.32
N LYS A 133 -8.21 13.85 0.31
CA LYS A 133 -8.26 14.80 -0.80
C LYS A 133 -8.68 16.20 -0.34
N GLU A 134 -9.65 16.30 0.58
CA GLU A 134 -10.07 17.58 1.20
C GLU A 134 -8.94 18.24 2.01
N ILE A 135 -8.15 17.42 2.72
CA ILE A 135 -6.97 17.88 3.47
C ILE A 135 -5.83 18.30 2.51
N GLY A 136 -5.77 17.75 1.31
CA GLY A 136 -4.69 18.00 0.34
C GLY A 136 -3.48 17.09 0.50
N SER A 137 -3.65 15.93 1.15
CA SER A 137 -2.60 14.91 1.30
C SER A 137 -2.40 14.15 -0.01
N ASP A 138 -1.18 13.63 -0.24
CA ASP A 138 -0.93 12.74 -1.37
C ASP A 138 -1.66 11.39 -1.19
N ILE A 139 -2.24 10.87 -2.28
CA ILE A 139 -3.01 9.64 -2.29
C ILE A 139 -2.45 8.67 -3.32
N ILE A 140 -1.95 7.52 -2.86
CA ILE A 140 -1.58 6.38 -3.70
C ILE A 140 -2.72 5.35 -3.59
N GLY A 141 -3.37 5.03 -4.71
CA GLY A 141 -4.41 4.01 -4.78
C GLY A 141 -3.90 2.72 -5.39
N LEU A 142 -4.08 1.59 -4.69
CA LEU A 142 -3.81 0.25 -5.22
C LEU A 142 -5.14 -0.43 -5.52
N THR A 143 -5.38 -0.82 -6.78
CA THR A 143 -6.66 -1.38 -7.22
C THR A 143 -6.49 -2.55 -8.18
N GLY A 144 -7.56 -3.32 -8.35
CA GLY A 144 -7.76 -4.31 -9.41
C GLY A 144 -9.00 -3.99 -10.23
N TYR A 145 -9.53 -4.97 -10.93
CA TYR A 145 -10.74 -4.87 -11.76
C TYR A 145 -10.71 -3.66 -12.68
N ALA A 146 -11.72 -2.80 -12.61
CA ALA A 146 -11.80 -1.54 -13.36
C ALA A 146 -11.25 -0.31 -12.58
N GLY A 147 -10.64 -0.52 -11.42
CA GLY A 147 -10.10 0.55 -10.58
C GLY A 147 -11.11 1.23 -9.65
N GLY A 148 -12.41 1.07 -9.91
CA GLY A 148 -13.49 1.65 -9.11
C GLY A 148 -13.38 3.16 -8.93
N LYS A 149 -14.03 3.69 -7.90
CA LYS A 149 -13.98 5.12 -7.55
C LYS A 149 -12.61 5.55 -7.02
N LEU A 150 -11.84 4.63 -6.45
CA LEU A 150 -10.53 4.96 -5.86
C LEU A 150 -9.58 5.57 -6.90
N LYS A 151 -9.62 5.11 -8.16
CA LYS A 151 -8.81 5.67 -9.24
C LYS A 151 -9.04 7.17 -9.48
N ASP A 152 -10.29 7.65 -9.24
CA ASP A 152 -10.67 9.05 -9.50
C ASP A 152 -10.21 9.99 -8.36
N TYR A 153 -9.93 9.43 -7.19
CA TYR A 153 -9.42 10.17 -6.03
C TYR A 153 -7.90 10.15 -5.93
N ALA A 154 -7.26 9.06 -6.38
CA ALA A 154 -5.83 8.87 -6.24
C ALA A 154 -5.03 9.87 -7.11
N ASN A 155 -3.95 10.43 -6.53
CA ASN A 155 -2.96 11.20 -7.29
C ASN A 155 -2.07 10.27 -8.12
N ILE A 156 -1.82 9.07 -7.60
CA ILE A 156 -1.02 8.02 -8.21
C ILE A 156 -1.82 6.71 -8.13
N HIS A 157 -1.98 6.03 -9.26
CA HIS A 157 -2.84 4.86 -9.37
C HIS A 157 -2.07 3.62 -9.83
N VAL A 158 -1.66 2.79 -8.88
CA VAL A 158 -1.06 1.48 -9.14
C VAL A 158 -2.19 0.46 -9.37
N HIS A 159 -2.35 0.02 -10.59
CA HIS A 159 -3.49 -0.78 -11.02
C HIS A 159 -3.08 -2.16 -11.51
N ALA A 160 -3.71 -3.21 -10.95
CA ALA A 160 -3.66 -4.58 -11.45
C ALA A 160 -4.87 -4.81 -12.39
N PRO A 161 -4.70 -4.77 -13.73
CA PRO A 161 -5.82 -4.82 -14.67
C PRO A 161 -6.33 -6.25 -14.86
N VAL A 162 -6.95 -6.81 -13.82
CA VAL A 162 -7.46 -8.18 -13.80
C VAL A 162 -8.72 -8.31 -12.96
N ASP A 163 -9.71 -9.04 -13.48
CA ASP A 163 -10.94 -9.39 -12.76
C ASP A 163 -10.73 -10.68 -11.95
N ASP A 164 -9.80 -10.62 -10.97
CA ASP A 164 -9.44 -11.73 -10.10
C ASP A 164 -8.88 -11.17 -8.79
N MET A 165 -9.55 -11.47 -7.68
CA MET A 165 -9.20 -10.89 -6.39
C MET A 165 -7.84 -11.38 -5.90
N GLN A 166 -7.55 -12.67 -6.02
CA GLN A 166 -6.32 -13.28 -5.51
C GLN A 166 -5.11 -12.74 -6.26
N ILE A 167 -5.16 -12.74 -7.59
CA ILE A 167 -4.08 -12.15 -8.42
C ILE A 167 -3.94 -10.64 -8.15
N THR A 168 -5.06 -9.91 -7.94
CA THR A 168 -4.99 -8.51 -7.56
C THR A 168 -4.23 -8.32 -6.24
N GLU A 169 -4.50 -9.15 -5.23
CA GLU A 169 -3.82 -9.09 -3.93
C GLU A 169 -2.34 -9.49 -4.03
N ASP A 170 -2.00 -10.48 -4.88
CA ASP A 170 -0.61 -10.87 -5.18
C ASP A 170 0.16 -9.70 -5.80
N ILE A 171 -0.44 -9.00 -6.75
CA ILE A 171 0.16 -7.80 -7.37
C ILE A 171 0.34 -6.66 -6.36
N HIS A 172 -0.63 -6.42 -5.47
CA HIS A 172 -0.51 -5.42 -4.43
C HIS A 172 0.63 -5.75 -3.46
N MET A 173 0.76 -7.03 -3.07
CA MET A 173 1.88 -7.49 -2.24
C MET A 173 3.21 -7.39 -3.00
N SER A 174 3.25 -7.76 -4.27
CA SER A 174 4.42 -7.60 -5.13
C SER A 174 4.86 -6.13 -5.21
N PHE A 175 3.92 -5.18 -5.31
CA PHE A 175 4.22 -3.74 -5.27
C PHE A 175 4.90 -3.35 -3.94
N VAL A 176 4.41 -3.84 -2.79
CA VAL A 176 5.03 -3.58 -1.47
C VAL A 176 6.48 -4.06 -1.47
N HIS A 177 6.74 -5.28 -1.92
CA HIS A 177 8.10 -5.84 -1.92
C HIS A 177 9.04 -5.13 -2.91
N VAL A 178 8.57 -4.85 -4.13
CA VAL A 178 9.35 -4.14 -5.15
C VAL A 178 9.72 -2.73 -4.67
N SER A 179 8.74 -2.00 -4.13
CA SER A 179 8.96 -0.65 -3.62
C SER A 179 9.94 -0.65 -2.45
N MET A 180 9.77 -1.58 -1.51
CA MET A 180 10.68 -1.77 -0.38
C MET A 180 12.12 -2.01 -0.85
N GLN A 181 12.34 -3.00 -1.73
CA GLN A 181 13.68 -3.35 -2.18
C GLN A 181 14.38 -2.23 -2.97
N ILE A 182 13.64 -1.54 -3.84
CA ILE A 182 14.19 -0.45 -4.66
C ILE A 182 14.59 0.73 -3.76
N LEU A 183 13.68 1.17 -2.87
CA LEU A 183 13.95 2.28 -1.96
C LEU A 183 15.08 1.95 -0.98
N TRP A 184 15.10 0.73 -0.43
CA TRP A 184 16.18 0.29 0.44
C TRP A 184 17.54 0.37 -0.27
N ARG A 185 17.68 -0.20 -1.47
CA ARG A 185 18.93 -0.15 -2.24
C ARG A 185 19.35 1.28 -2.57
N TYR A 186 18.40 2.11 -2.99
CA TYR A 186 18.65 3.52 -3.30
C TYR A 186 19.17 4.29 -2.07
N LEU A 187 18.49 4.14 -0.93
CA LEU A 187 18.83 4.85 0.30
C LEU A 187 20.15 4.36 0.91
N MET A 188 20.41 3.04 0.88
CA MET A 188 21.70 2.48 1.29
C MET A 188 22.85 3.06 0.46
N ALA A 189 22.70 3.08 -0.86
CA ALA A 189 23.71 3.69 -1.74
C ALA A 189 23.91 5.18 -1.46
N LYS A 190 22.82 5.93 -1.20
CA LYS A 190 22.87 7.36 -0.83
C LYS A 190 23.61 7.58 0.50
N GLU A 191 23.56 6.63 1.44
CA GLU A 191 24.32 6.66 2.70
C GLU A 191 25.74 6.08 2.59
N GLY A 192 26.19 5.66 1.39
CA GLY A 192 27.50 5.06 1.17
C GLY A 192 27.64 3.66 1.77
N LYS A 193 26.53 2.93 1.90
CA LYS A 193 26.47 1.58 2.45
C LYS A 193 26.21 0.55 1.35
N ASP A 194 26.77 -0.66 1.49
CA ASP A 194 26.45 -1.77 0.61
C ASP A 194 25.06 -2.34 0.93
N ALA A 195 24.22 -2.42 -0.09
CA ALA A 195 22.89 -3.02 0.02
C ALA A 195 23.00 -4.56 -0.04
N ILE A 196 23.50 -5.18 1.02
CA ILE A 196 23.56 -6.63 1.15
C ILE A 196 22.51 -7.06 2.19
N TYR A 197 21.48 -7.75 1.72
CA TYR A 197 20.50 -8.36 2.62
C TYR A 197 21.17 -9.51 3.38
N LYS A 198 21.63 -9.24 4.60
CA LYS A 198 22.20 -10.28 5.46
C LYS A 198 21.06 -11.03 6.15
N ILE A 199 20.78 -12.24 5.68
CA ILE A 199 20.05 -13.23 6.48
C ILE A 199 21.05 -13.68 7.54
N ASN A 200 20.86 -13.28 8.79
CA ASN A 200 21.62 -13.85 9.90
C ASN A 200 21.30 -15.35 9.96
N GLN A 201 22.28 -16.17 9.60
CA GLN A 201 22.28 -17.62 9.82
C GLN A 201 22.42 -17.92 11.29
#